data_5883afa9e666452d15ba30b80d1185c3
#
_entry.id   5883afa9e666452d15ba30b80d1185c3
#
_cell.length_a   1.000
_cell.length_b   1.000
_cell.length_c   1.000
_cell.angle_alpha   90.00
_cell.angle_beta   90.00
_cell.angle_gamma   90.00
#
_symmetry.space_group_name_H-M   'P 1'
#
loop_
_entity.id
_entity.type
_entity.pdbx_description
1 polymer ?
#
loop_
_entity_poly.entity_id
_entity_poly.type
_entity_poly.pdbx_seq_one_letter_code
_entity_poly.pdbx_strand_id
1 'polypeptide(L)'
;GNQQVYSANTSGPIFAELASILRKTSGLGDVLSAALAPLAGRVKLAFVFGSVARGEEVAGSDVDVLLVGDAGFRDVVEALYPAQATLAREINPKVFGVDEFAAKARTEPFLRDVLSRPKIFLIGSAHDLEEFAGHQP
;
A
#
# COMPACT_ATOMS: atom_id res chain seq x y z
N GLY A 1 -11.00 -17.19 -13.86
CA GLY A 1 -10.98 -16.96 -14.47
C GLY A 1 -10.95 -16.71 -14.32
N ASN A 2 -10.89 -17.10 -14.32
CA ASN A 2 -10.67 -16.83 -14.96
C ASN A 2 -10.69 -16.51 -14.93
N GLN A 3 -10.78 -16.77 -14.93
CA GLN A 3 -10.57 -16.57 -15.55
C GLN A 3 -10.59 -16.15 -15.62
N GLN A 4 -10.60 -16.41 -15.71
CA GLN A 4 -10.29 -16.05 -16.24
C GLN A 4 -10.22 -15.55 -16.45
N VAL A 5 -10.18 -15.78 -16.55
CA VAL A 5 -9.82 -15.33 -17.10
C VAL A 5 -9.63 -15.03 -17.45
N TYR A 6 -9.54 -15.25 -18.04
CA TYR A 6 -9.09 -14.94 -18.67
C TYR A 6 -9.06 -15.25 -19.39
N SER A 7 -9.31 -15.42 -20.02
CA SER A 7 -9.02 -15.77 -20.85
C SER A 7 -8.61 -16.09 -21.38
N ALA A 8 -8.83 -16.27 -21.73
CA ALA A 8 -8.42 -16.45 -22.41
C ALA A 8 -7.55 -16.80 -23.03
N ASN A 9 -7.32 -16.70 -23.92
CA ASN A 9 -6.47 -17.11 -24.47
C ASN A 9 -5.43 -16.47 -24.69
N THR A 10 -4.68 -16.39 -24.25
CA THR A 10 -3.75 -15.85 -24.24
C THR A 10 -2.68 -16.44 -24.24
N SER A 11 -1.97 -16.52 -24.99
CA SER A 11 -1.02 -17.34 -25.02
C SER A 11 0.29 -16.93 -25.32
N GLY A 12 0.90 -15.97 -25.44
CA GLY A 12 2.29 -15.66 -25.72
C GLY A 12 3.11 -15.64 -24.45
N PRO A 13 4.40 -15.97 -24.53
CA PRO A 13 5.27 -15.92 -23.36
C PRO A 13 5.35 -14.54 -22.74
N ILE A 14 5.37 -13.51 -23.57
CA ILE A 14 5.43 -12.14 -23.06
C ILE A 14 4.19 -11.81 -22.25
N PHE A 15 3.04 -12.24 -22.73
CA PHE A 15 1.81 -11.99 -22.02
C PHE A 15 1.81 -12.70 -20.65
N ALA A 16 2.27 -13.93 -20.62
CA ALA A 16 2.31 -14.68 -19.39
C ALA A 16 3.25 -14.03 -18.38
N GLU A 17 4.37 -13.55 -18.86
CA GLU A 17 5.34 -12.88 -18.01
C GLU A 17 4.78 -11.59 -17.42
N LEU A 18 4.12 -10.80 -18.24
CA LEU A 18 3.52 -9.56 -17.79
C LEU A 18 2.42 -9.83 -16.78
N ALA A 19 1.59 -10.83 -17.03
CA ALA A 19 0.53 -11.18 -16.09
C ALA A 19 1.10 -11.62 -14.77
N SER A 20 2.23 -12.32 -14.76
CA SER A 20 2.87 -12.76 -13.55
C SER A 20 3.36 -11.57 -12.72
N ILE A 21 3.95 -10.59 -13.39
CA ILE A 21 4.43 -9.39 -12.71
C ILE A 21 3.27 -8.62 -12.09
N LEU A 22 2.21 -8.44 -12.85
CA LEU A 22 1.03 -7.73 -12.35
C LEU A 22 0.40 -8.47 -11.18
N ARG A 23 0.38 -9.80 -11.26
CA ARG A 23 -0.21 -10.59 -10.22
C ARG A 23 0.58 -10.48 -8.91
N LYS A 24 1.91 -10.41 -9.00
CA LYS A 24 2.73 -10.26 -7.80
C LYS A 24 2.40 -8.95 -7.09
N THR A 25 2.29 -7.87 -7.82
CA THR A 25 1.96 -6.58 -7.24
C THR A 25 0.55 -6.58 -6.68
N SER A 26 -0.40 -7.10 -7.46
CA SER A 26 -1.79 -7.17 -7.03
C SER A 26 -1.95 -8.07 -5.81
N GLY A 27 -1.22 -9.18 -5.77
CA GLY A 27 -1.29 -10.09 -4.65
C GLY A 27 -0.89 -9.43 -3.35
N LEU A 28 0.18 -8.64 -3.37
CA LEU A 28 0.61 -7.92 -2.20
C LEU A 28 -0.48 -6.95 -1.75
N GLY A 29 -1.00 -6.16 -2.68
CA GLY A 29 -2.04 -5.20 -2.38
C GLY A 29 -3.29 -5.88 -1.84
N ASP A 30 -3.68 -7.00 -2.45
CA ASP A 30 -4.87 -7.72 -2.01
C ASP A 30 -4.72 -8.24 -0.59
N VAL A 31 -3.56 -8.81 -0.27
CA VAL A 31 -3.32 -9.33 1.07
C VAL A 31 -3.39 -8.23 2.10
N LEU A 32 -2.75 -7.10 1.81
CA LEU A 32 -2.73 -5.98 2.75
C LEU A 32 -4.08 -5.31 2.87
N SER A 33 -4.80 -5.16 1.75
CA SER A 33 -6.14 -4.58 1.80
C SER A 33 -7.08 -5.45 2.62
N ALA A 34 -6.99 -6.77 2.46
CA ALA A 34 -7.81 -7.69 3.24
C ALA A 34 -7.47 -7.60 4.71
N ALA A 35 -6.19 -7.49 5.03
CA ALA A 35 -5.76 -7.38 6.43
C ALA A 35 -6.29 -6.12 7.08
N LEU A 36 -6.39 -5.03 6.31
CA LEU A 36 -6.86 -3.75 6.85
C LEU A 36 -8.37 -3.59 6.82
N ALA A 37 -9.08 -4.54 6.21
CA ALA A 37 -10.53 -4.42 6.08
C ALA A 37 -11.25 -4.16 7.41
N PRO A 38 -10.89 -4.81 8.52
CA PRO A 38 -11.57 -4.53 9.79
C PRO A 38 -11.40 -3.09 10.25
N LEU A 39 -10.38 -2.39 9.77
CA LEU A 39 -10.12 -1.01 10.17
C LEU A 39 -10.57 0.00 9.12
N ALA A 40 -11.25 -0.44 8.07
CA ALA A 40 -11.55 0.43 6.93
C ALA A 40 -12.34 1.68 7.33
N GLY A 41 -13.19 1.58 8.33
CA GLY A 41 -13.96 2.74 8.79
C GLY A 41 -13.15 3.74 9.59
N ARG A 42 -11.96 3.35 10.01
CA ARG A 42 -11.10 4.20 10.85
C ARG A 42 -9.82 4.61 10.12
N VAL A 43 -9.62 4.14 8.92
CA VAL A 43 -8.46 4.50 8.10
C VAL A 43 -8.97 5.20 6.85
N LYS A 44 -8.53 6.42 6.64
CA LYS A 44 -8.97 7.22 5.50
C LYS A 44 -8.08 7.00 4.28
N LEU A 45 -6.83 6.67 4.51
CA LEU A 45 -5.86 6.51 3.44
C LEU A 45 -4.80 5.51 3.89
N ALA A 46 -4.43 4.60 3.00
CA ALA A 46 -3.35 3.67 3.28
C ALA A 46 -2.65 3.33 1.97
N PHE A 47 -1.32 3.30 2.00
CA PHE A 47 -0.57 2.93 0.81
C PHE A 47 0.78 2.32 1.19
N VAL A 48 1.30 1.51 0.28
CA VAL A 48 2.63 0.94 0.37
C VAL A 48 3.61 1.90 -0.29
N PHE A 49 4.75 2.11 0.34
CA PHE A 49 5.79 2.95 -0.23
C PHE A 49 7.14 2.25 -0.07
N GLY A 50 8.22 2.91 -0.47
CA GLY A 50 9.54 2.32 -0.34
C GLY A 50 9.90 1.42 -1.49
N SER A 51 10.86 0.52 -1.28
CA SER A 51 11.42 -0.27 -2.35
C SER A 51 10.41 -1.20 -3.01
N VAL A 52 9.48 -1.74 -2.21
CA VAL A 52 8.45 -2.64 -2.75
C VAL A 52 7.57 -1.90 -3.75
N ALA A 53 7.15 -0.69 -3.40
CA ALA A 53 6.30 0.10 -4.29
C ALA A 53 7.04 0.53 -5.54
N ARG A 54 8.36 0.72 -5.44
CA ARG A 54 9.16 1.10 -6.60
C ARG A 54 9.54 -0.08 -7.48
N GLY A 55 9.21 -1.30 -7.06
CA GLY A 55 9.59 -2.47 -7.83
C GLY A 55 11.05 -2.85 -7.70
N GLU A 56 11.72 -2.31 -6.68
CA GLU A 56 13.15 -2.58 -6.46
C GLU A 56 13.38 -3.59 -5.35
N GLU A 57 12.34 -4.27 -4.95
CA GLU A 57 12.44 -5.20 -3.84
C GLU A 57 13.32 -6.39 -4.18
N VAL A 58 13.94 -6.93 -3.14
CA VAL A 58 14.57 -8.25 -3.23
C VAL A 58 13.79 -9.16 -2.31
N ALA A 59 14.04 -10.46 -2.41
CA ALA A 59 13.32 -11.43 -1.60
C ALA A 59 13.49 -11.07 -0.13
N GLY A 60 12.37 -11.00 0.59
CA GLY A 60 12.41 -10.71 2.00
C GLY A 60 12.48 -9.24 2.37
N SER A 61 12.41 -8.34 1.40
CA SER A 61 12.39 -6.91 1.70
C SER A 61 11.19 -6.56 2.57
N ASP A 62 11.39 -5.64 3.50
CA ASP A 62 10.30 -5.16 4.34
C ASP A 62 9.28 -4.39 3.51
N VAL A 63 8.04 -4.44 3.96
CA VAL A 63 6.96 -3.71 3.31
C VAL A 63 6.64 -2.49 4.17
N ASP A 64 6.80 -1.32 3.60
CA ASP A 64 6.51 -0.07 4.31
C ASP A 64 5.10 0.39 3.95
N VAL A 65 4.27 0.59 4.98
CA VAL A 65 2.87 0.99 4.80
C VAL A 65 2.64 2.27 5.59
N LEU A 66 2.01 3.23 4.95
CA LEU A 66 1.64 4.47 5.63
C LEU A 66 0.12 4.55 5.70
N LEU A 67 -0.40 4.90 6.87
CA LEU A 67 -1.83 4.97 7.11
C LEU A 67 -2.19 6.32 7.70
N VAL A 68 -3.31 6.86 7.26
CA VAL A 68 -3.83 8.13 7.77
C VAL A 68 -5.26 7.89 8.24
N GLY A 69 -5.56 8.26 9.49
CA GLY A 69 -6.88 8.08 10.04
C GLY A 69 -6.81 8.08 11.56
N ASP A 70 -7.86 7.56 12.18
CA ASP A 70 -7.90 7.52 13.65
C ASP A 70 -7.76 6.12 14.22
N ALA A 71 -7.30 5.16 13.42
CA ALA A 71 -6.95 3.84 13.95
C ALA A 71 -5.66 3.95 14.74
N GLY A 72 -5.60 3.28 15.89
CA GLY A 72 -4.40 3.31 16.72
C GLY A 72 -3.30 2.46 16.11
N PHE A 73 -2.05 2.81 16.44
CA PHE A 73 -0.91 2.06 15.94
C PHE A 73 -1.00 0.59 16.30
N ARG A 74 -1.41 0.30 17.53
CA ARG A 74 -1.51 -1.08 17.98
C ARG A 74 -2.53 -1.86 17.17
N ASP A 75 -3.67 -1.26 16.90
CA ASP A 75 -4.70 -1.92 16.11
C ASP A 75 -4.20 -2.23 14.70
N VAL A 76 -3.43 -1.31 14.13
CA VAL A 76 -2.86 -1.50 12.81
C VAL A 76 -1.85 -2.64 12.83
N VAL A 77 -0.97 -2.66 13.83
CA VAL A 77 0.02 -3.73 13.95
C VAL A 77 -0.68 -5.09 14.06
N GLU A 78 -1.71 -5.17 14.88
CA GLU A 78 -2.43 -6.43 15.06
C GLU A 78 -3.12 -6.86 13.78
N ALA A 79 -3.71 -5.91 13.06
CA ALA A 79 -4.40 -6.24 11.81
C ALA A 79 -3.43 -6.74 10.75
N LEU A 80 -2.23 -6.16 10.69
CA LEU A 80 -1.27 -6.52 9.67
C LEU A 80 -0.42 -7.74 10.03
N TYR A 81 -0.43 -8.15 11.28
CA TYR A 81 0.45 -9.22 11.73
C TYR A 81 0.29 -10.50 10.93
N PRO A 82 -0.94 -11.02 10.70
CA PRO A 82 -1.08 -12.24 9.92
C PRO A 82 -0.58 -12.11 8.49
N ALA A 83 -0.64 -10.92 7.93
CA ALA A 83 -0.19 -10.71 6.57
C ALA A 83 1.31 -10.92 6.44
N GLN A 84 2.06 -10.72 7.51
CA GLN A 84 3.51 -10.97 7.48
C GLN A 84 3.82 -12.43 7.18
N ALA A 85 3.04 -13.34 7.75
CA ALA A 85 3.23 -14.76 7.47
C ALA A 85 2.85 -15.08 6.03
N THR A 86 1.75 -14.50 5.57
CA THR A 86 1.29 -14.75 4.20
C THR A 86 2.31 -14.25 3.18
N LEU A 87 2.89 -13.08 3.42
CA LEU A 87 3.82 -12.47 2.49
C LEU A 87 5.26 -12.89 2.72
N ALA A 88 5.55 -13.55 3.86
CA ALA A 88 6.91 -13.90 4.26
C ALA A 88 7.80 -12.66 4.32
N ARG A 89 7.25 -11.55 4.83
CA ARG A 89 7.95 -10.27 4.92
C ARG A 89 7.49 -9.54 6.17
N GLU A 90 8.38 -8.75 6.73
CA GLU A 90 8.00 -7.83 7.80
C GLU A 90 7.23 -6.66 7.22
N ILE A 91 6.23 -6.19 7.97
CA ILE A 91 5.47 -5.03 7.57
C ILE A 91 5.71 -3.93 8.60
N ASN A 92 6.14 -2.79 8.12
CA ASN A 92 6.46 -1.64 8.98
C ASN A 92 5.42 -0.55 8.77
N PRO A 93 4.43 -0.43 9.66
CA PRO A 93 3.41 0.59 9.50
C PRO A 93 3.82 1.91 10.11
N LYS A 94 3.42 3.00 9.47
CA LYS A 94 3.53 4.34 10.01
C LYS A 94 2.12 4.91 10.03
N VAL A 95 1.66 5.33 11.19
CA VAL A 95 0.28 5.75 11.39
C VAL A 95 0.24 7.22 11.78
N PHE A 96 -0.58 7.98 11.07
CA PHE A 96 -0.76 9.41 11.33
C PHE A 96 -2.24 9.73 11.46
N GLY A 97 -2.56 10.66 12.37
CA GLY A 97 -3.88 11.26 12.35
C GLY A 97 -4.01 12.16 11.14
N VAL A 98 -5.25 12.52 10.79
CA VAL A 98 -5.48 13.33 9.60
C VAL A 98 -4.77 14.70 9.72
N ASP A 99 -4.98 15.37 10.85
CA ASP A 99 -4.36 16.69 11.04
C ASP A 99 -2.85 16.59 11.17
N GLU A 100 -2.38 15.56 11.84
CA GLU A 100 -0.96 15.33 11.98
C GLU A 100 -0.29 15.13 10.63
N PHE A 101 -0.93 14.33 9.77
CA PHE A 101 -0.39 14.06 8.45
C PHE A 101 -0.32 15.34 7.62
N ALA A 102 -1.39 16.14 7.66
CA ALA A 102 -1.42 17.38 6.90
C ALA A 102 -0.29 18.32 7.32
N ALA A 103 -0.07 18.43 8.63
CA ALA A 103 0.96 19.32 9.14
C ALA A 103 2.35 18.81 8.78
N LYS A 104 2.58 17.53 8.96
CA LYS A 104 3.91 16.96 8.73
C LYS A 104 4.24 16.84 7.25
N ALA A 105 3.23 16.66 6.40
CA ALA A 105 3.46 16.58 4.96
C ALA A 105 4.09 17.85 4.41
N ARG A 106 3.90 18.96 5.08
CA ARG A 106 4.46 20.24 4.61
C ARG A 106 5.89 20.44 5.07
N THR A 107 6.28 19.85 6.17
CA THR A 107 7.55 20.19 6.81
C THR A 107 8.52 19.03 6.95
N GLU A 108 8.03 17.80 7.03
CA GLU A 108 8.89 16.65 7.27
C GLU A 108 9.52 16.15 5.98
N PRO A 109 10.85 16.13 5.89
CA PRO A 109 11.50 15.65 4.66
C PRO A 109 11.10 14.21 4.31
N PHE A 110 10.90 13.37 5.32
CA PHE A 110 10.48 11.99 5.08
C PHE A 110 9.18 11.93 4.30
N LEU A 111 8.16 12.67 4.75
CA LEU A 111 6.87 12.63 4.08
C LEU A 111 6.93 13.27 2.70
N ARG A 112 7.70 14.34 2.57
CA ARG A 112 7.84 14.98 1.27
C ARG A 112 8.47 14.02 0.27
N ASP A 113 9.45 13.24 0.71
CA ASP A 113 10.07 12.23 -0.14
C ASP A 113 9.06 11.15 -0.50
N VAL A 114 8.32 10.65 0.48
CA VAL A 114 7.31 9.62 0.24
C VAL A 114 6.29 10.09 -0.78
N LEU A 115 5.82 11.33 -0.64
CA LEU A 115 4.78 11.85 -1.52
C LEU A 115 5.24 11.95 -2.96
N SER A 116 6.53 12.10 -3.20
CA SER A 116 7.07 12.24 -4.55
C SER A 116 7.39 10.92 -5.22
N ARG A 117 7.23 9.79 -4.51
CA ARG A 117 7.65 8.50 -5.03
C ARG A 117 6.46 7.60 -5.34
N PRO A 118 6.66 6.55 -6.15
CA PRO A 118 5.57 5.62 -6.47
C PRO A 118 4.97 4.97 -5.22
N LYS A 119 3.68 4.70 -5.28
CA LYS A 119 2.94 4.11 -4.17
C LYS A 119 1.95 3.09 -4.68
N ILE A 120 1.60 2.14 -3.82
CA ILE A 120 0.54 1.18 -4.11
C ILE A 120 -0.58 1.47 -3.12
N PHE A 121 -1.70 1.98 -3.60
CA PHE A 121 -2.79 2.38 -2.72
C PHE A 121 -3.59 1.17 -2.25
N LEU A 122 -3.86 1.12 -0.96
CA LEU A 122 -4.66 0.07 -0.33
C LEU A 122 -6.03 0.59 0.04
N ILE A 123 -6.10 1.81 0.55
CA ILE A 123 -7.34 2.49 0.91
C ILE A 123 -7.19 3.92 0.40
N GLY A 124 -8.17 4.38 -0.36
CA GLY A 124 -8.11 5.72 -0.91
C GLY A 124 -7.35 5.76 -2.23
N SER A 125 -7.02 6.96 -2.67
CA SER A 125 -6.41 7.16 -3.97
C SER A 125 -5.42 8.32 -3.92
N ALA A 126 -4.75 8.56 -5.05
CA ALA A 126 -3.83 9.68 -5.17
C ALA A 126 -4.54 11.00 -4.91
N HIS A 127 -5.79 11.12 -5.33
CA HIS A 127 -6.57 12.33 -5.08
C HIS A 127 -6.79 12.54 -3.58
N ASP A 128 -7.14 11.47 -2.88
CA ASP A 128 -7.32 11.54 -1.44
C ASP A 128 -6.02 11.94 -0.75
N LEU A 129 -4.90 11.40 -1.23
CA LEU A 129 -3.61 11.73 -0.67
C LEU A 129 -3.34 13.22 -0.77
N GLU A 130 -3.60 13.82 -1.92
CA GLU A 130 -3.40 15.25 -2.09
C GLU A 130 -4.25 16.06 -1.14
N GLU A 131 -5.50 15.63 -0.95
CA GLU A 131 -6.39 16.32 -0.02
C GLU A 131 -5.88 16.25 1.41
N PHE A 132 -5.48 15.06 1.85
CA PHE A 132 -5.03 14.90 3.23
C PHE A 132 -3.66 15.53 3.46
N ALA A 133 -2.85 15.64 2.44
CA ALA A 133 -1.55 16.29 2.57
C ALA A 133 -1.67 17.80 2.68
N GLY A 134 -2.87 18.33 2.57
CA GLY A 134 -3.06 19.77 2.67
C GLY A 134 -2.59 20.51 1.43
N HIS A 135 -2.79 19.87 0.28
CA HIS A 135 -2.41 20.49 -0.98
C HIS A 135 -3.13 21.81 -1.16
N GLN A 136 -2.38 22.85 -1.45
CA GLN A 136 -2.94 24.16 -1.65
C GLN A 136 -2.49 24.70 -2.98
N PRO A 137 -3.39 25.33 -3.71
CA PRO A 137 -3.01 25.97 -4.98
C PRO A 137 -2.02 27.09 -4.77
#